data_9713c9d274a1278f1b0b78962e362eea
#
_entry.id   9713c9d274a1278f1b0b78962e362eea
#
_cell.length_a   1.000
_cell.length_b   1.000
_cell.length_c   1.000
_cell.angle_alpha   90.00
_cell.angle_beta   90.00
_cell.angle_gamma   90.00
#
_symmetry.space_group_name_H-M   'P 1'
#
loop_
_entity.id
_entity.type
_entity.pdbx_description
1 polymer ?
#
loop_
_entity_poly.entity_id
_entity_poly.type
_entity_poly.pdbx_seq_one_letter_code
_entity_poly.pdbx_strand_id
1 'polypeptide(L)'
;MERQKQISGIGGVYALLAEASSRPRYAFLVLQLVAEIADARGQAGPIVGKAGEPMLLRDWLCTQLLPLSEQQGRRAALRARVAASIKGELTGNAARDSARIDEAVEEQVLAVGRANVSRAISDLARAGLVTRHYAGYATNHSNRGGGRHAVYVVRPEVLRLLRRPAAMPHPASTRALHQGELFVA
;
A
#
# COMPACT_ATOMS: atom_id res chain seq x y z
N MET A 1 26.05 10.14 13.72
CA MET A 1 25.98 8.79 13.13
C MET A 1 24.72 8.12 13.68
N GLU A 2 23.61 8.16 12.93
CA GLU A 2 22.38 7.45 13.30
C GLU A 2 22.67 5.95 13.25
N ARG A 3 22.52 5.27 14.38
CA ARG A 3 22.53 3.80 14.43
C ARG A 3 21.37 3.30 13.57
N GLN A 4 21.69 2.82 12.39
CA GLN A 4 20.72 2.11 11.55
C GLN A 4 20.18 0.94 12.39
N LYS A 5 18.92 1.06 12.86
CA LYS A 5 18.26 -0.01 13.63
C LYS A 5 18.31 -1.28 12.80
N GLN A 6 18.95 -2.32 13.32
CA GLN A 6 19.09 -3.61 12.65
C GLN A 6 17.73 -4.29 12.58
N ILE A 7 17.29 -4.65 11.37
CA ILE A 7 15.99 -5.24 11.14
C ILE A 7 16.11 -6.76 11.31
N SER A 8 15.59 -7.28 12.42
CA SER A 8 15.57 -8.72 12.72
C SER A 8 14.20 -9.34 12.38
N GLY A 9 13.93 -9.53 11.07
CA GLY A 9 12.69 -10.16 10.63
C GLY A 9 11.51 -9.19 10.45
N ILE A 10 10.34 -9.75 10.09
CA ILE A 10 9.11 -9.00 9.81
C ILE A 10 8.61 -8.22 11.04
N GLY A 11 8.77 -8.80 12.24
CA GLY A 11 8.43 -8.12 13.49
C GLY A 11 9.21 -6.83 13.71
N GLY A 12 10.51 -6.81 13.36
CA GLY A 12 11.35 -5.62 13.40
C GLY A 12 10.90 -4.54 12.42
N VAL A 13 10.50 -4.93 11.20
CA VAL A 13 9.89 -4.00 10.23
C VAL A 13 8.62 -3.38 10.79
N TYR A 14 7.75 -4.20 11.39
CA TYR A 14 6.49 -3.73 11.95
C TYR A 14 6.70 -2.80 13.16
N ALA A 15 7.68 -3.08 14.02
CA ALA A 15 8.03 -2.22 15.13
C ALA A 15 8.47 -0.81 14.67
N LEU A 16 9.31 -0.74 13.63
CA LEU A 16 9.71 0.53 13.02
C LEU A 16 8.51 1.32 12.46
N LEU A 17 7.57 0.59 11.84
CA LEU A 17 6.35 1.22 11.31
C LEU A 17 5.42 1.69 12.42
N ALA A 18 5.30 0.98 13.52
CA ALA A 18 4.48 1.38 14.66
C ALA A 18 4.99 2.69 15.29
N GLU A 19 6.31 2.94 15.28
CA GLU A 19 6.90 4.19 15.73
C GLU A 19 6.69 5.34 14.72
N ALA A 20 6.73 5.03 13.41
CA ALA A 20 6.75 6.04 12.35
C ALA A 20 5.37 6.38 11.76
N SER A 21 4.35 5.54 11.95
CA SER A 21 3.06 5.66 11.26
C SER A 21 1.89 5.53 12.23
N SER A 22 0.87 6.36 12.06
CA SER A 22 -0.43 6.19 12.73
C SER A 22 -1.24 5.01 12.17
N ARG A 23 -0.84 4.45 11.02
CA ARG A 23 -1.50 3.33 10.34
C ARG A 23 -0.49 2.26 9.91
N PRO A 24 0.22 1.61 10.86
CA PRO A 24 1.33 0.72 10.54
C PRO A 24 0.93 -0.47 9.66
N ARG A 25 -0.28 -1.03 9.84
CA ARG A 25 -0.79 -2.11 8.99
C ARG A 25 -0.95 -1.69 7.53
N TYR A 26 -1.50 -0.51 7.30
CA TYR A 26 -1.66 0.02 5.95
C TYR A 26 -0.31 0.33 5.31
N ALA A 27 0.61 0.96 6.05
CA ALA A 27 1.96 1.22 5.57
C ALA A 27 2.72 -0.08 5.25
N PHE A 28 2.53 -1.13 6.04
CA PHE A 28 3.10 -2.45 5.77
C PHE A 28 2.55 -3.09 4.49
N LEU A 29 1.24 -3.00 4.23
CA LEU A 29 0.64 -3.46 2.97
C LEU A 29 1.20 -2.70 1.77
N VAL A 30 1.33 -1.37 1.86
CA VAL A 30 1.97 -0.57 0.82
C VAL A 30 3.41 -1.04 0.59
N LEU A 31 4.18 -1.31 1.65
CA LEU A 31 5.55 -1.81 1.56
C LEU A 31 5.61 -3.18 0.85
N GLN A 32 4.69 -4.10 1.16
CA GLN A 32 4.61 -5.41 0.51
C GLN A 32 4.35 -5.27 -1.00
N LEU A 33 3.36 -4.45 -1.39
CA LEU A 33 3.05 -4.20 -2.80
C LEU A 33 4.23 -3.56 -3.55
N VAL A 34 4.92 -2.60 -2.94
CA VAL A 34 6.12 -1.99 -3.53
C VAL A 34 7.24 -3.02 -3.67
N ALA A 35 7.46 -3.88 -2.66
CA ALA A 35 8.48 -4.94 -2.71
C ALA A 35 8.16 -6.01 -3.76
N GLU A 36 6.88 -6.31 -3.98
CA GLU A 36 6.43 -7.30 -4.98
C GLU A 36 6.83 -6.89 -6.40
N ILE A 37 6.60 -5.63 -6.77
CA ILE A 37 6.87 -5.12 -8.11
C ILE A 37 8.29 -4.56 -8.28
N ALA A 38 9.05 -4.41 -7.21
CA ALA A 38 10.41 -3.91 -7.29
C ALA A 38 11.30 -4.83 -8.12
N ASP A 39 12.29 -4.29 -8.81
CA ASP A 39 13.30 -5.04 -9.53
C ASP A 39 14.29 -5.76 -8.57
N ALA A 40 15.35 -6.37 -9.12
CA ALA A 40 16.39 -7.04 -8.34
C ALA A 40 17.19 -6.08 -7.44
N ARG A 41 17.20 -4.78 -7.77
CA ARG A 41 17.86 -3.72 -6.99
C ARG A 41 16.93 -3.12 -5.93
N GLY A 42 15.68 -3.60 -5.85
CA GLY A 42 14.67 -3.09 -4.92
C GLY A 42 13.96 -1.84 -5.43
N GLN A 43 14.14 -1.47 -6.70
CA GLN A 43 13.57 -0.27 -7.30
C GLN A 43 12.17 -0.57 -7.88
N ALA A 44 11.17 0.23 -7.51
CA ALA A 44 9.81 0.19 -8.01
C ALA A 44 9.40 1.53 -8.64
N GLY A 45 8.77 1.47 -9.81
CA GLY A 45 8.29 2.65 -10.53
C GLY A 45 9.32 3.31 -11.45
N PRO A 46 9.00 4.47 -12.03
CA PRO A 46 7.79 5.27 -11.79
C PRO A 46 6.52 4.72 -12.43
N ILE A 47 6.67 3.87 -13.46
CA ILE A 47 5.57 3.29 -14.24
C ILE A 47 5.51 1.79 -13.94
N VAL A 48 4.30 1.26 -13.79
CA VAL A 48 4.01 -0.16 -13.58
C VAL A 48 3.11 -0.65 -14.69
N GLY A 49 3.39 -1.84 -15.25
CA GLY A 49 2.59 -2.50 -16.26
C GLY A 49 3.43 -3.50 -17.03
N LYS A 50 3.06 -4.81 -16.98
CA LYS A 50 3.72 -5.88 -17.76
C LYS A 50 2.91 -6.33 -18.97
N ALA A 51 1.60 -6.16 -18.98
CA ALA A 51 0.69 -6.65 -20.03
C ALA A 51 -0.59 -5.81 -20.16
N GLY A 52 -0.66 -4.64 -19.53
CA GLY A 52 -1.79 -3.73 -19.56
C GLY A 52 -1.35 -2.30 -19.85
N GLU A 53 -2.26 -1.37 -19.69
CA GLU A 53 -1.93 0.04 -19.84
C GLU A 53 -0.90 0.48 -18.79
N PRO A 54 0.20 1.16 -19.20
CA PRO A 54 1.19 1.67 -18.27
C PRO A 54 0.54 2.73 -17.36
N MET A 55 0.67 2.56 -16.04
CA MET A 55 0.15 3.54 -15.08
C MET A 55 1.22 3.96 -14.07
N LEU A 56 1.02 5.11 -13.45
CA LEU A 56 1.91 5.57 -12.39
C LEU A 56 1.83 4.64 -11.18
N LEU A 57 2.98 4.34 -10.58
CA LEU A 57 3.08 3.45 -9.42
C LEU A 57 2.11 3.84 -8.29
N ARG A 58 1.95 5.14 -8.03
CA ARG A 58 1.01 5.62 -7.00
C ARG A 58 -0.45 5.25 -7.32
N ASP A 59 -0.83 5.35 -8.58
CA ASP A 59 -2.19 5.06 -9.03
C ASP A 59 -2.43 3.55 -9.02
N TRP A 60 -1.43 2.76 -9.43
CA TRP A 60 -1.45 1.31 -9.29
C TRP A 60 -1.62 0.87 -7.82
N LEU A 61 -0.85 1.44 -6.89
CA LEU A 61 -1.00 1.15 -5.46
C LEU A 61 -2.42 1.49 -4.96
N CYS A 62 -3.02 2.58 -5.45
CA CYS A 62 -4.41 2.90 -5.11
C CYS A 62 -5.36 1.81 -5.58
N THR A 63 -5.25 1.33 -6.82
CA THR A 63 -6.14 0.28 -7.36
C THR A 63 -5.99 -1.03 -6.59
N GLN A 64 -4.78 -1.41 -6.17
CA GLN A 64 -4.56 -2.62 -5.38
C GLN A 64 -5.16 -2.54 -3.97
N LEU A 65 -5.27 -1.34 -3.40
CA LEU A 65 -5.74 -1.12 -2.03
C LEU A 65 -7.21 -0.73 -1.93
N LEU A 66 -7.89 -0.48 -3.07
CA LEU A 66 -9.32 -0.15 -3.13
C LEU A 66 -10.22 -1.22 -2.47
N PRO A 67 -10.02 -2.53 -2.70
CA PRO A 67 -10.87 -3.55 -2.09
C PRO A 67 -10.87 -3.55 -0.56
N LEU A 68 -9.78 -3.08 0.06
CA LEU A 68 -9.66 -2.97 1.51
C LEU A 68 -10.45 -1.78 2.11
N SER A 69 -10.86 -0.82 1.28
CA SER A 69 -11.61 0.37 1.69
C SER A 69 -13.13 0.25 1.44
N GLU A 70 -13.57 -0.76 0.67
CA GLU A 70 -14.97 -0.95 0.28
C GLU A 70 -15.79 -1.70 1.34
N GLN A 71 -15.97 -1.11 2.50
CA GLN A 71 -17.08 -1.50 3.38
C GLN A 71 -18.36 -0.83 2.84
N GLN A 72 -19.35 -1.63 2.43
CA GLN A 72 -20.60 -1.17 1.77
C GLN A 72 -21.29 0.00 2.47
N GLY A 73 -21.35 0.01 3.80
CA GLY A 73 -21.94 1.11 4.56
C GLY A 73 -21.20 2.44 4.41
N ARG A 74 -19.87 2.41 4.28
CA ARG A 74 -19.06 3.61 4.06
C ARG A 74 -19.24 4.17 2.65
N ARG A 75 -19.44 3.29 1.67
CA ARG A 75 -19.67 3.72 0.28
C ARG A 75 -21.02 4.42 0.12
N ALA A 76 -22.08 3.90 0.76
CA ALA A 76 -23.38 4.54 0.78
C ALA A 76 -23.36 5.93 1.44
N ALA A 77 -22.70 6.06 2.60
CA ALA A 77 -22.53 7.35 3.28
C ALA A 77 -21.69 8.34 2.45
N LEU A 78 -20.63 7.86 1.78
CA LEU A 78 -19.84 8.69 0.87
C LEU A 78 -20.68 9.17 -0.30
N ARG A 79 -21.45 8.28 -0.94
CA ARG A 79 -22.36 8.63 -2.05
C ARG A 79 -23.36 9.71 -1.65
N ALA A 80 -24.00 9.57 -0.50
CA ALA A 80 -24.95 10.58 0.00
C ALA A 80 -24.29 11.94 0.22
N ARG A 81 -23.08 11.97 0.79
CA ARG A 81 -22.31 13.20 1.01
C ARG A 81 -21.86 13.84 -0.30
N VAL A 82 -21.40 13.06 -1.27
CA VAL A 82 -21.00 13.54 -2.59
C VAL A 82 -22.21 14.11 -3.32
N ALA A 83 -23.35 13.39 -3.34
CA ALA A 83 -24.59 13.87 -3.94
C ALA A 83 -25.04 15.22 -3.37
N ALA A 84 -24.90 15.40 -2.05
CA ALA A 84 -25.21 16.66 -1.41
C ALA A 84 -24.24 17.78 -1.83
N SER A 85 -22.95 17.49 -2.02
CA SER A 85 -21.95 18.49 -2.42
C SER A 85 -22.09 18.96 -3.86
N ILE A 86 -22.54 18.07 -4.79
CA ILE A 86 -22.74 18.42 -6.21
C ILE A 86 -24.19 18.69 -6.56
N LYS A 87 -25.06 18.93 -5.58
CA LYS A 87 -26.50 19.15 -5.79
C LYS A 87 -26.79 20.23 -6.84
N GLY A 88 -25.96 21.28 -6.91
CA GLY A 88 -26.09 22.35 -7.89
C GLY A 88 -25.73 21.96 -9.33
N GLU A 89 -25.06 20.85 -9.54
CA GLU A 89 -24.69 20.32 -10.86
C GLU A 89 -25.70 19.31 -11.40
N LEU A 90 -26.68 18.90 -10.59
CA LEU A 90 -27.67 17.88 -10.95
C LEU A 90 -28.77 18.48 -11.81
N THR A 91 -29.15 17.72 -12.84
CA THR A 91 -30.09 18.19 -13.90
C THR A 91 -31.55 17.86 -13.62
N GLY A 92 -31.85 17.02 -12.60
CA GLY A 92 -33.15 16.45 -12.32
C GLY A 92 -33.49 15.19 -13.15
N ASN A 93 -32.57 14.78 -14.01
CA ASN A 93 -32.66 13.49 -14.71
C ASN A 93 -32.01 12.39 -13.90
N ALA A 94 -32.82 11.47 -13.36
CA ALA A 94 -32.36 10.46 -12.42
C ALA A 94 -31.19 9.60 -12.95
N ALA A 95 -31.19 9.23 -14.23
CA ALA A 95 -30.11 8.41 -14.82
C ALA A 95 -28.81 9.20 -14.97
N ARG A 96 -28.88 10.42 -15.49
CA ARG A 96 -27.71 11.30 -15.64
C ARG A 96 -27.13 11.70 -14.28
N ASP A 97 -28.00 12.05 -13.35
CA ASP A 97 -27.61 12.46 -12.02
C ASP A 97 -26.97 11.31 -11.24
N SER A 98 -27.49 10.08 -11.38
CA SER A 98 -26.84 8.89 -10.80
C SER A 98 -25.45 8.66 -11.38
N ALA A 99 -25.27 8.73 -12.70
CA ALA A 99 -23.95 8.55 -13.33
C ALA A 99 -22.96 9.64 -12.89
N ARG A 100 -23.39 10.91 -12.80
CA ARG A 100 -22.55 12.02 -12.33
C ARG A 100 -22.14 11.85 -10.86
N ILE A 101 -23.05 11.37 -10.01
CA ILE A 101 -22.75 11.06 -8.60
C ILE A 101 -21.73 9.92 -8.51
N ASP A 102 -21.89 8.85 -9.29
CA ASP A 102 -20.98 7.71 -9.29
C ASP A 102 -19.58 8.12 -9.74
N GLU A 103 -19.47 8.91 -10.81
CA GLU A 103 -18.19 9.49 -11.26
C GLU A 103 -17.51 10.32 -10.15
N ALA A 104 -18.25 11.22 -9.52
CA ALA A 104 -17.72 12.04 -8.43
C ALA A 104 -17.32 11.23 -7.20
N VAL A 105 -18.02 10.13 -6.90
CA VAL A 105 -17.63 9.19 -5.84
C VAL A 105 -16.32 8.49 -6.19
N GLU A 106 -16.14 8.03 -7.42
CA GLU A 106 -14.90 7.40 -7.87
C GLU A 106 -13.71 8.36 -7.83
N GLU A 107 -13.89 9.58 -8.31
CA GLU A 107 -12.88 10.65 -8.20
C GLU A 107 -12.46 10.89 -6.74
N GLN A 108 -13.44 10.99 -5.83
CA GLN A 108 -13.19 11.20 -4.41
C GLN A 108 -12.45 10.01 -3.77
N VAL A 109 -12.82 8.78 -4.11
CA VAL A 109 -12.18 7.55 -3.62
C VAL A 109 -10.72 7.50 -4.07
N LEU A 110 -10.45 7.80 -5.35
CA LEU A 110 -9.10 7.86 -5.89
C LEU A 110 -8.26 8.97 -5.24
N ALA A 111 -8.83 10.16 -5.05
CA ALA A 111 -8.15 11.27 -4.39
C ALA A 111 -7.73 10.92 -2.95
N VAL A 112 -8.65 10.31 -2.18
CA VAL A 112 -8.37 9.83 -0.82
C VAL A 112 -7.34 8.70 -0.83
N GLY A 113 -7.46 7.76 -1.78
CA GLY A 113 -6.50 6.67 -1.99
C GLY A 113 -5.09 7.20 -2.22
N ARG A 114 -4.92 8.14 -3.15
CA ARG A 114 -3.64 8.79 -3.45
C ARG A 114 -3.04 9.49 -2.22
N ALA A 115 -3.86 10.17 -1.43
CA ALA A 115 -3.42 10.82 -0.21
C ALA A 115 -2.95 9.80 0.84
N ASN A 116 -3.69 8.69 1.02
CA ASN A 116 -3.33 7.63 1.95
C ASN A 116 -2.03 6.93 1.54
N VAL A 117 -1.87 6.56 0.26
CA VAL A 117 -0.63 5.99 -0.28
C VAL A 117 0.55 6.95 -0.08
N SER A 118 0.37 8.24 -0.38
CA SER A 118 1.44 9.24 -0.20
C SER A 118 1.88 9.38 1.25
N ARG A 119 0.95 9.33 2.22
CA ARG A 119 1.28 9.32 3.65
C ARG A 119 2.03 8.05 4.03
N ALA A 120 1.53 6.88 3.62
CA ALA A 120 2.19 5.61 3.90
C ALA A 120 3.63 5.57 3.36
N ILE A 121 3.86 6.03 2.13
CA ILE A 121 5.22 6.15 1.57
C ILE A 121 6.09 7.11 2.39
N SER A 122 5.54 8.22 2.87
CA SER A 122 6.26 9.14 3.72
C SER A 122 6.63 8.51 5.07
N ASP A 123 5.73 7.71 5.64
CA ASP A 123 5.98 6.96 6.87
C ASP A 123 7.04 5.88 6.66
N LEU A 124 6.98 5.15 5.53
CA LEU A 124 8.00 4.17 5.13
C LEU A 124 9.39 4.80 4.96
N ALA A 125 9.44 5.99 4.36
CA ALA A 125 10.69 6.73 4.21
C ALA A 125 11.23 7.21 5.57
N ARG A 126 10.37 7.70 6.46
CA ARG A 126 10.72 8.10 7.83
C ARG A 126 11.22 6.92 8.65
N ALA A 127 10.63 5.75 8.48
CA ALA A 127 11.08 4.50 9.11
C ALA A 127 12.39 3.95 8.52
N GLY A 128 12.92 4.55 7.45
CA GLY A 128 14.13 4.10 6.77
C GLY A 128 13.97 2.76 6.02
N LEU A 129 12.73 2.37 5.69
CA LEU A 129 12.40 1.12 5.00
C LEU A 129 12.42 1.27 3.47
N VAL A 130 12.16 2.50 3.00
CA VAL A 130 12.12 2.87 1.59
C VAL A 130 12.83 4.22 1.43
N THR A 131 13.57 4.41 0.33
CA THR A 131 14.00 5.72 -0.13
C THR A 131 13.20 6.15 -1.35
N ARG A 132 13.03 7.46 -1.53
CA ARG A 132 12.28 8.04 -2.63
C ARG A 132 13.19 8.88 -3.50
N HIS A 133 13.19 8.59 -4.79
CA HIS A 133 13.83 9.38 -5.83
C HIS A 133 12.79 9.91 -6.81
N TYR A 134 13.18 10.85 -7.63
CA TYR A 134 12.34 11.39 -8.70
C TYR A 134 13.03 11.16 -10.03
N ALA A 135 12.39 10.40 -10.91
CA ALA A 135 12.82 10.23 -12.30
C ALA A 135 12.15 11.27 -13.19
N GLY A 136 12.91 11.84 -14.12
CA GLY A 136 12.45 12.87 -15.07
C GLY A 136 13.35 14.10 -15.11
N TYR A 137 13.24 14.86 -16.18
CA TYR A 137 14.01 16.10 -16.36
C TYR A 137 13.40 17.23 -15.51
N ALA A 138 14.28 17.99 -14.85
CA ALA A 138 13.90 19.27 -14.28
C ALA A 138 13.74 20.27 -15.44
N THR A 139 12.51 20.51 -15.88
CA THR A 139 12.24 21.67 -16.71
C THR A 139 12.32 22.90 -15.83
N ASN A 140 13.03 23.94 -16.28
CA ASN A 140 13.18 25.24 -15.60
C ASN A 140 11.87 26.07 -15.56
N HIS A 141 10.72 25.42 -15.60
CA HIS A 141 9.43 26.07 -15.44
C HIS A 141 9.17 26.39 -13.97
N SER A 142 8.59 27.56 -13.74
CA SER A 142 8.15 28.08 -12.42
C SER A 142 7.21 27.12 -11.66
N ASN A 143 6.67 26.10 -12.32
CA ASN A 143 5.88 25.03 -11.76
C ASN A 143 6.81 23.87 -11.34
N ARG A 144 7.34 23.95 -10.13
CA ARG A 144 8.36 23.04 -9.56
C ARG A 144 7.92 21.56 -9.42
N GLY A 145 6.81 21.14 -9.95
CA GLY A 145 6.27 19.77 -9.85
C GLY A 145 6.04 19.05 -11.18
N GLY A 146 6.22 19.72 -12.33
CA GLY A 146 5.87 19.16 -13.63
C GLY A 146 6.76 18.00 -14.05
N GLY A 147 6.17 16.84 -14.33
CA GLY A 147 6.82 15.73 -15.01
C GLY A 147 7.78 14.85 -14.18
N ARG A 148 7.91 15.07 -12.88
CA ARG A 148 8.73 14.21 -12.03
C ARG A 148 7.91 13.10 -11.41
N HIS A 149 8.23 11.87 -11.79
CA HIS A 149 7.57 10.70 -11.23
C HIS A 149 8.41 10.06 -10.12
N ALA A 150 7.76 9.68 -9.03
CA ALA A 150 8.43 9.08 -7.90
C ALA A 150 8.82 7.62 -8.19
N VAL A 151 10.05 7.30 -7.84
CA VAL A 151 10.63 5.96 -7.83
C VAL A 151 10.95 5.62 -6.38
N TYR A 152 10.59 4.43 -5.93
CA TYR A 152 10.82 3.97 -4.59
C TYR A 152 11.86 2.85 -4.58
N VAL A 153 12.81 2.92 -3.67
CA VAL A 153 13.82 1.87 -3.49
C VAL A 153 13.63 1.26 -2.11
N VAL A 154 13.27 -0.01 -2.09
CA VAL A 154 13.11 -0.79 -0.86
C VAL A 154 14.49 -1.15 -0.32
N ARG A 155 14.69 -0.98 0.97
CA ARG A 155 15.93 -1.35 1.65
C ARG A 155 16.25 -2.84 1.42
N PRO A 156 17.50 -3.21 1.06
CA PRO A 156 17.83 -4.59 0.66
C PRO A 156 17.49 -5.66 1.69
N GLU A 157 17.68 -5.37 2.98
CA GLU A 157 17.34 -6.32 4.05
C GLU A 157 15.82 -6.56 4.12
N VAL A 158 15.04 -5.50 3.95
CA VAL A 158 13.56 -5.56 3.93
C VAL A 158 13.08 -6.33 2.72
N LEU A 159 13.64 -6.05 1.55
CA LEU A 159 13.31 -6.75 0.30
C LEU A 159 13.54 -8.26 0.44
N ARG A 160 14.69 -8.67 1.00
CA ARG A 160 15.00 -10.08 1.26
C ARG A 160 14.02 -10.73 2.24
N LEU A 161 13.59 -10.01 3.27
CA LEU A 161 12.62 -10.51 4.25
C LEU A 161 11.23 -10.71 3.61
N LEU A 162 10.77 -9.75 2.79
CA LEU A 162 9.44 -9.79 2.19
C LEU A 162 9.34 -10.78 1.02
N ARG A 163 10.44 -11.01 0.30
CA ARG A 163 10.51 -11.97 -0.82
C ARG A 163 10.89 -13.38 -0.41
N ARG A 164 11.25 -13.59 0.86
CA ARG A 164 11.53 -14.93 1.35
C ARG A 164 10.25 -15.76 1.25
N PRO A 165 10.23 -16.90 0.51
CA PRO A 165 9.08 -17.79 0.53
C PRO A 165 8.80 -18.15 1.98
N ALA A 166 7.54 -18.10 2.39
CA ALA A 166 7.14 -18.52 3.72
C ALA A 166 7.72 -19.90 3.94
N ALA A 167 8.63 -20.05 4.91
CA ALA A 167 9.14 -21.36 5.28
C ALA A 167 7.91 -22.21 5.61
N MET A 168 7.71 -23.29 4.84
CA MET A 168 6.67 -24.26 5.15
C MET A 168 6.78 -24.58 6.64
N PRO A 169 5.68 -24.56 7.40
CA PRO A 169 5.74 -24.97 8.79
C PRO A 169 6.38 -26.35 8.81
N HIS A 170 7.50 -26.48 9.54
CA HIS A 170 8.07 -27.80 9.78
C HIS A 170 6.91 -28.66 10.30
N PRO A 171 6.70 -29.87 9.74
CA PRO A 171 5.79 -30.81 10.33
C PRO A 171 6.23 -30.96 11.79
N ALA A 172 5.33 -30.63 12.69
CA ALA A 172 5.55 -30.79 14.11
C ALA A 172 6.09 -32.22 14.30
N SER A 173 7.31 -32.33 14.82
CA SER A 173 7.89 -33.60 15.23
C SER A 173 6.87 -34.22 16.15
N THR A 174 6.20 -35.25 15.65
CA THR A 174 5.27 -36.06 16.43
C THR A 174 6.14 -36.80 17.46
N ARG A 175 6.38 -36.15 18.58
CA ARG A 175 6.82 -36.85 19.76
C ARG A 175 5.71 -37.85 20.06
N ALA A 176 5.95 -39.11 19.68
CA ALA A 176 5.14 -40.21 20.13
C ALA A 176 5.14 -40.17 21.66
N LEU A 177 4.02 -39.71 22.22
CA LEU A 177 3.73 -39.96 23.62
C LEU A 177 3.53 -41.46 23.75
N HIS A 178 4.55 -42.13 24.27
CA HIS A 178 4.42 -43.48 24.81
C HIS A 178 3.42 -43.38 25.97
N GLN A 179 2.20 -43.75 25.66
CA GLN A 179 1.15 -43.96 26.62
C GLN A 179 1.48 -45.31 27.29
N GLY A 180 2.25 -45.20 28.36
CA GLY A 180 2.54 -46.36 29.23
C GLY A 180 1.25 -46.82 29.91
N GLU A 181 0.98 -48.10 29.76
CA GLU A 181 -0.08 -48.85 30.40
C GLU A 181 -0.04 -48.65 31.90
N LEU A 182 -1.19 -48.22 32.45
CA LEU A 182 -1.50 -48.23 33.87
C LEU A 182 -2.84 -48.93 34.04
N PHE A 183 -2.80 -50.25 33.96
CA PHE A 183 -3.83 -51.12 34.62
C PHE A 183 -3.30 -52.53 34.76
N VAL A 184 -2.79 -52.88 35.97
CA VAL A 184 -2.79 -54.25 36.49
C VAL A 184 -3.08 -54.15 38.01
N ALA A 185 -4.12 -54.93 38.39
CA ALA A 185 -4.58 -55.38 39.70
C ALA A 185 -5.38 -54.40 40.55
#